data_69100b0271eef6f916314cfa8b3115d7
#
_entry.id   69100b0271eef6f916314cfa8b3115d7
#
_cell.length_a   1.000
_cell.length_b   1.000
_cell.length_c   1.000
_cell.angle_alpha   90.00
_cell.angle_beta   90.00
_cell.angle_gamma   90.00
#
_symmetry.space_group_name_H-M   'P 1'
#
loop_
_entity.id
_entity.type
_entity.pdbx_description
1 polymer ?
#
loop_
_entity_poly.entity_id
_entity_poly.type
_entity_poly.pdbx_seq_one_letter_code
_entity_poly.pdbx_strand_id
1 'polypeptide(L)'
;MTNKTVIVTGASSGFGLLCVIELAMKGFTVLATMRDVKKATQLLELAKEKEIEKTIHIHQLDVTSSDSIHEFKTLLSDYPSINVLVNNAGFALGGFSEELSIEEYRRQFETNFFGVIAVTQAILPFLRANGNGRIINISSISGRMGFPGLSAYVSSKHALEGYSESLRLELKPFGIDVSLIEPGSYQTNIWASVDQMDIDPDSPYLSYMERMMKEIEGGKEAHGDPIEVAKLVAKITSQQKTPDLRYPVGKGVKQTLFLKSLMPWKFIESVILKKLRQ
;
A
#
# COMPACT_ATOMS: atom_id res chain seq x y z
N MET A 1 -14.61 -21.10 12.71
CA MET A 1 -13.75 -20.54 11.64
C MET A 1 -14.64 -19.66 10.77
N THR A 2 -14.23 -18.44 10.50
CA THR A 2 -14.98 -17.55 9.60
C THR A 2 -14.77 -18.06 8.17
N ASN A 3 -15.85 -18.47 7.48
CA ASN A 3 -15.78 -18.87 6.05
C ASN A 3 -15.47 -17.67 5.12
N LYS A 4 -14.70 -16.71 5.59
CA LYS A 4 -14.40 -15.45 4.87
C LYS A 4 -13.01 -15.49 4.25
N THR A 5 -12.93 -15.20 2.98
CA THR A 5 -11.67 -15.15 2.22
C THR A 5 -11.23 -13.71 2.00
N VAL A 6 -9.94 -13.48 2.22
CA VAL A 6 -9.26 -12.20 2.02
C VAL A 6 -8.18 -12.36 0.97
N ILE A 7 -8.15 -11.49 -0.01
CA ILE A 7 -7.07 -11.40 -1.00
C ILE A 7 -6.11 -10.28 -0.56
N VAL A 8 -4.80 -10.57 -0.55
CA VAL A 8 -3.75 -9.59 -0.26
C VAL A 8 -2.77 -9.56 -1.42
N THR A 9 -2.63 -8.40 -2.08
CA THR A 9 -1.66 -8.25 -3.17
C THR A 9 -0.29 -7.83 -2.64
N GLY A 10 0.79 -8.31 -3.28
CA GLY A 10 2.17 -7.97 -2.87
C GLY A 10 2.57 -8.56 -1.52
N ALA A 11 2.21 -9.82 -1.27
CA ALA A 11 2.37 -10.51 0.02
C ALA A 11 3.79 -11.10 0.27
N SER A 12 4.76 -10.86 -0.60
CA SER A 12 6.11 -11.45 -0.46
C SER A 12 6.97 -10.80 0.63
N SER A 13 6.64 -9.59 1.08
CA SER A 13 7.42 -8.85 2.09
C SER A 13 6.61 -7.71 2.71
N GLY A 14 7.20 -7.03 3.69
CA GLY A 14 6.68 -5.78 4.27
C GLY A 14 5.25 -5.89 4.81
N PHE A 15 4.44 -4.86 4.55
CA PHE A 15 3.06 -4.84 5.04
C PHE A 15 2.22 -6.00 4.52
N GLY A 16 2.39 -6.39 3.25
CA GLY A 16 1.60 -7.47 2.64
C GLY A 16 1.81 -8.80 3.36
N LEU A 17 3.06 -9.17 3.61
CA LEU A 17 3.41 -10.38 4.36
C LEU A 17 2.80 -10.36 5.76
N LEU A 18 2.98 -9.27 6.49
CA LEU A 18 2.45 -9.14 7.85
C LEU A 18 0.92 -9.11 7.89
N CYS A 19 0.26 -8.51 6.89
CA CYS A 19 -1.19 -8.55 6.74
C CYS A 19 -1.70 -9.98 6.56
N VAL A 20 -1.02 -10.79 5.74
CA VAL A 20 -1.38 -12.21 5.56
C VAL A 20 -1.32 -12.94 6.90
N ILE A 21 -0.24 -12.80 7.65
CA ILE A 21 -0.07 -13.45 8.97
C ILE A 21 -1.15 -12.99 9.95
N GLU A 22 -1.37 -11.69 10.12
CA GLU A 22 -2.36 -11.15 11.08
C GLU A 22 -3.80 -11.56 10.72
N LEU A 23 -4.13 -11.63 9.43
CA LEU A 23 -5.44 -12.07 8.95
C LEU A 23 -5.64 -13.58 9.17
N ALA A 24 -4.63 -14.39 8.84
CA ALA A 24 -4.69 -15.84 9.05
C ALA A 24 -4.81 -16.19 10.54
N MET A 25 -4.07 -15.50 11.43
CA MET A 25 -4.21 -15.65 12.89
C MET A 25 -5.62 -15.30 13.41
N LYS A 26 -6.38 -14.46 12.68
CA LYS A 26 -7.79 -14.16 12.98
C LYS A 26 -8.77 -15.18 12.39
N GLY A 27 -8.28 -16.24 11.76
CA GLY A 27 -9.08 -17.34 11.22
C GLY A 27 -9.69 -17.06 9.84
N PHE A 28 -9.18 -16.07 9.10
CA PHE A 28 -9.53 -15.88 7.69
C PHE A 28 -8.76 -16.85 6.80
N THR A 29 -9.38 -17.31 5.71
CA THR A 29 -8.65 -17.87 4.58
C THR A 29 -8.00 -16.71 3.81
N VAL A 30 -6.69 -16.75 3.61
CA VAL A 30 -5.95 -15.65 2.98
C VAL A 30 -5.33 -16.11 1.67
N LEU A 31 -5.70 -15.47 0.57
CA LEU A 31 -5.05 -15.62 -0.72
C LEU A 31 -3.89 -14.61 -0.78
N ALA A 32 -2.71 -15.10 -0.48
CA ALA A 32 -1.48 -14.32 -0.50
C ALA A 32 -0.95 -14.27 -1.92
N THR A 33 -1.03 -13.10 -2.59
CA THR A 33 -0.61 -13.01 -3.98
C THR A 33 0.69 -12.24 -4.14
N MET A 34 1.52 -12.69 -5.06
CA MET A 34 2.82 -12.10 -5.37
C MET A 34 3.23 -12.39 -6.81
N ARG A 35 4.02 -11.50 -7.41
CA ARG A 35 4.50 -11.65 -8.78
C ARG A 35 5.37 -12.89 -8.98
N ASP A 36 6.20 -13.22 -8.00
CA ASP A 36 7.08 -14.38 -8.00
C ASP A 36 6.84 -15.21 -6.73
N VAL A 37 6.21 -16.36 -6.90
CA VAL A 37 5.87 -17.28 -5.78
C VAL A 37 7.10 -17.89 -5.10
N LYS A 38 8.27 -17.89 -5.75
CA LYS A 38 9.53 -18.33 -5.13
C LYS A 38 9.96 -17.43 -3.97
N LYS A 39 9.43 -16.21 -3.90
CA LYS A 39 9.67 -15.26 -2.79
C LYS A 39 8.78 -15.49 -1.58
N ALA A 40 8.03 -16.59 -1.53
CA ALA A 40 7.14 -16.91 -0.40
C ALA A 40 7.86 -17.53 0.80
N THR A 41 9.16 -17.81 0.75
CA THR A 41 9.90 -18.53 1.80
C THR A 41 9.68 -17.95 3.18
N GLN A 42 9.88 -16.66 3.36
CA GLN A 42 9.68 -16.00 4.65
C GLN A 42 8.23 -16.11 5.16
N LEU A 43 7.26 -15.98 4.26
CA LEU A 43 5.83 -16.12 4.60
C LEU A 43 5.52 -17.55 5.07
N LEU A 44 6.05 -18.56 4.38
CA LEU A 44 5.84 -19.96 4.72
C LEU A 44 6.49 -20.33 6.08
N GLU A 45 7.70 -19.83 6.33
CA GLU A 45 8.39 -20.03 7.62
C GLU A 45 7.59 -19.45 8.78
N LEU A 46 7.13 -18.19 8.65
CA LEU A 46 6.30 -17.55 9.68
C LEU A 46 4.93 -18.23 9.84
N ALA A 47 4.33 -18.68 8.75
CA ALA A 47 3.07 -19.40 8.79
C ALA A 47 3.21 -20.72 9.56
N LYS A 48 4.29 -21.45 9.33
CA LYS A 48 4.62 -22.70 10.03
C LYS A 48 4.88 -22.46 11.52
N GLU A 49 5.69 -21.45 11.86
CA GLU A 49 5.95 -21.06 13.26
C GLU A 49 4.66 -20.79 14.04
N LYS A 50 3.67 -20.19 13.37
CA LYS A 50 2.38 -19.82 13.98
C LYS A 50 1.27 -20.85 13.79
N GLU A 51 1.55 -21.99 13.17
CA GLU A 51 0.60 -23.08 12.91
C GLU A 51 -0.64 -22.65 12.10
N ILE A 52 -0.45 -21.74 11.13
CA ILE A 52 -1.53 -21.14 10.30
C ILE A 52 -1.42 -21.48 8.81
N GLU A 53 -0.52 -22.38 8.39
CA GLU A 53 -0.26 -22.69 6.97
C GLU A 53 -1.53 -23.09 6.22
N LYS A 54 -2.43 -23.84 6.88
CA LYS A 54 -3.64 -24.35 6.26
C LYS A 54 -4.64 -23.27 5.82
N THR A 55 -4.49 -22.06 6.34
CA THR A 55 -5.38 -20.93 6.04
C THR A 55 -4.76 -19.97 5.01
N ILE A 56 -3.53 -20.21 4.57
CA ILE A 56 -2.82 -19.34 3.63
C ILE A 56 -2.62 -20.09 2.31
N HIS A 57 -3.13 -19.49 1.22
CA HIS A 57 -2.98 -20.00 -0.13
C HIS A 57 -2.16 -19.01 -0.95
N ILE A 58 -1.04 -19.48 -1.51
CA ILE A 58 -0.13 -18.62 -2.27
C ILE A 58 -0.47 -18.74 -3.75
N HIS A 59 -0.65 -17.59 -4.41
CA HIS A 59 -0.96 -17.50 -5.83
C HIS A 59 -0.06 -16.49 -6.53
N GLN A 60 0.24 -16.77 -7.78
CA GLN A 60 0.91 -15.80 -8.63
C GLN A 60 -0.08 -14.71 -9.04
N LEU A 61 0.35 -13.45 -8.91
CA LEU A 61 -0.37 -12.29 -9.44
C LEU A 61 0.61 -11.14 -9.69
N ASP A 62 0.77 -10.79 -10.95
CA ASP A 62 1.35 -9.52 -11.36
C ASP A 62 0.21 -8.53 -11.61
N VAL A 63 0.11 -7.50 -10.77
CA VAL A 63 -0.97 -6.49 -10.85
C VAL A 63 -0.86 -5.61 -12.10
N THR A 64 0.27 -5.67 -12.82
CA THR A 64 0.50 -4.92 -14.08
C THR A 64 0.22 -5.74 -15.33
N SER A 65 -0.14 -7.03 -15.18
CA SER A 65 -0.40 -7.94 -16.30
C SER A 65 -1.87 -8.33 -16.36
N SER A 66 -2.53 -7.98 -17.46
CA SER A 66 -3.92 -8.36 -17.71
C SER A 66 -4.13 -9.87 -17.72
N ASP A 67 -3.17 -10.62 -18.29
CA ASP A 67 -3.22 -12.08 -18.35
C ASP A 67 -3.11 -12.69 -16.96
N SER A 68 -2.15 -12.22 -16.16
CA SER A 68 -1.99 -12.69 -14.78
C SER A 68 -3.23 -12.39 -13.93
N ILE A 69 -3.86 -11.23 -14.11
CA ILE A 69 -5.11 -10.89 -13.41
C ILE A 69 -6.25 -11.79 -13.87
N HIS A 70 -6.34 -12.09 -15.17
CA HIS A 70 -7.36 -12.98 -15.72
C HIS A 70 -7.21 -14.41 -15.19
N GLU A 71 -6.00 -14.96 -15.21
CA GLU A 71 -5.69 -16.28 -14.65
C GLU A 71 -6.05 -16.35 -13.17
N PHE A 72 -5.62 -15.37 -12.39
CA PHE A 72 -5.96 -15.30 -10.97
C PHE A 72 -7.47 -15.23 -10.74
N LYS A 73 -8.19 -14.40 -11.51
CA LYS A 73 -9.66 -14.30 -11.44
C LYS A 73 -10.35 -15.66 -11.66
N THR A 74 -9.84 -16.46 -12.59
CA THR A 74 -10.42 -17.78 -12.90
C THR A 74 -10.32 -18.73 -11.69
N LEU A 75 -9.22 -18.67 -10.92
CA LEU A 75 -9.02 -19.48 -9.72
C LEU A 75 -9.99 -19.12 -8.58
N LEU A 76 -10.58 -17.93 -8.60
CA LEU A 76 -11.45 -17.49 -7.51
C LEU A 76 -12.78 -18.24 -7.44
N SER A 77 -13.18 -18.94 -8.51
CA SER A 77 -14.35 -19.82 -8.51
C SER A 77 -14.20 -21.00 -7.54
N ASP A 78 -12.98 -21.38 -7.19
CA ASP A 78 -12.70 -22.48 -6.25
C ASP A 78 -12.89 -22.05 -4.78
N TYR A 79 -13.12 -20.76 -4.53
CA TYR A 79 -13.30 -20.22 -3.18
C TYR A 79 -14.76 -19.85 -2.93
N PRO A 80 -15.35 -20.33 -1.82
CA PRO A 80 -16.80 -20.21 -1.57
C PRO A 80 -17.28 -18.76 -1.38
N SER A 81 -16.41 -17.88 -0.93
CA SER A 81 -16.74 -16.46 -0.79
C SER A 81 -15.48 -15.59 -0.77
N ILE A 82 -15.46 -14.52 -1.56
CA ILE A 82 -14.42 -13.50 -1.50
C ILE A 82 -15.01 -12.28 -0.81
N ASN A 83 -14.49 -11.92 0.36
CA ASN A 83 -15.09 -10.89 1.21
C ASN A 83 -14.26 -9.60 1.29
N VAL A 84 -12.94 -9.71 1.16
CA VAL A 84 -12.06 -8.55 1.32
C VAL A 84 -10.93 -8.59 0.29
N LEU A 85 -10.65 -7.43 -0.28
CA LEU A 85 -9.48 -7.18 -1.11
C LEU A 85 -8.58 -6.17 -0.41
N VAL A 86 -7.32 -6.55 -0.16
CA VAL A 86 -6.27 -5.65 0.33
C VAL A 86 -5.32 -5.36 -0.83
N ASN A 87 -5.44 -4.19 -1.44
CA ASN A 87 -4.52 -3.68 -2.45
C ASN A 87 -3.28 -3.12 -1.76
N ASN A 88 -2.24 -3.95 -1.66
CA ASN A 88 -1.00 -3.59 -1.00
C ASN A 88 0.19 -3.57 -1.98
N ALA A 89 0.15 -4.29 -3.10
CA ALA A 89 1.21 -4.27 -4.10
C ALA A 89 1.58 -2.84 -4.50
N GLY A 90 2.87 -2.51 -4.41
CA GLY A 90 3.36 -1.17 -4.71
C GLY A 90 4.83 -1.01 -4.36
N PHE A 91 5.43 0.05 -4.86
CA PHE A 91 6.79 0.49 -4.55
C PHE A 91 6.86 2.00 -4.54
N ALA A 92 7.95 2.57 -4.03
CA ALA A 92 8.24 3.98 -4.08
C ALA A 92 9.45 4.23 -4.99
N LEU A 93 9.27 5.01 -6.03
CA LEU A 93 10.35 5.49 -6.88
C LEU A 93 10.86 6.82 -6.32
N GLY A 94 12.15 6.88 -6.03
CA GLY A 94 12.85 8.10 -5.68
C GLY A 94 13.49 8.73 -6.92
N GLY A 95 13.62 10.06 -6.92
CA GLY A 95 14.24 10.85 -7.97
C GLY A 95 13.61 12.23 -8.11
N PHE A 96 14.41 13.19 -8.52
CA PHE A 96 13.89 14.54 -8.85
C PHE A 96 13.15 14.49 -10.18
N SER A 97 12.11 15.31 -10.31
CA SER A 97 11.19 15.25 -11.46
C SER A 97 11.88 15.47 -12.80
N GLU A 98 12.93 16.27 -12.84
CA GLU A 98 13.73 16.55 -14.03
C GLU A 98 14.59 15.35 -14.46
N GLU A 99 14.98 14.51 -13.50
CA GLU A 99 15.91 13.38 -13.70
C GLU A 99 15.17 12.07 -13.97
N LEU A 100 13.88 12.00 -13.61
CA LEU A 100 13.08 10.81 -13.87
C LEU A 100 12.49 10.81 -15.28
N SER A 101 12.68 9.72 -16.00
CA SER A 101 12.06 9.50 -17.30
C SER A 101 10.53 9.34 -17.19
N ILE A 102 9.83 9.62 -18.29
CA ILE A 102 8.38 9.41 -18.37
C ILE A 102 8.01 7.94 -18.22
N GLU A 103 8.89 7.03 -18.65
CA GLU A 103 8.73 5.58 -18.51
C GLU A 103 8.76 5.15 -17.04
N GLU A 104 9.59 5.78 -16.21
CA GLU A 104 9.63 5.53 -14.77
C GLU A 104 8.37 6.02 -14.07
N TYR A 105 7.84 7.20 -14.45
CA TYR A 105 6.53 7.64 -14.01
C TYR A 105 5.43 6.66 -14.40
N ARG A 106 5.40 6.19 -15.65
CA ARG A 106 4.43 5.19 -16.11
C ARG A 106 4.54 3.91 -15.29
N ARG A 107 5.74 3.37 -15.09
CA ARG A 107 5.98 2.17 -14.27
C ARG A 107 5.48 2.33 -12.84
N GLN A 108 5.69 3.51 -12.23
CA GLN A 108 5.17 3.83 -10.90
C GLN A 108 3.65 3.78 -10.87
N PHE A 109 3.00 4.39 -11.85
CA PHE A 109 1.54 4.43 -11.96
C PHE A 109 0.96 3.07 -12.33
N GLU A 110 1.59 2.31 -13.21
CA GLU A 110 1.14 0.96 -13.58
C GLU A 110 0.96 0.07 -12.35
N THR A 111 1.91 0.09 -11.42
CA THR A 111 1.79 -0.73 -10.22
C THR A 111 0.88 -0.10 -9.17
N ASN A 112 1.11 1.17 -8.81
CA ASN A 112 0.51 1.79 -7.63
C ASN A 112 -0.91 2.30 -7.86
N PHE A 113 -1.33 2.43 -9.12
CA PHE A 113 -2.63 3.01 -9.48
C PHE A 113 -3.41 2.13 -10.46
N PHE A 114 -2.93 1.92 -11.68
CA PHE A 114 -3.65 1.12 -12.68
C PHE A 114 -3.80 -0.34 -12.28
N GLY A 115 -2.76 -0.94 -11.68
CA GLY A 115 -2.83 -2.29 -11.13
C GLY A 115 -3.87 -2.44 -10.02
N VAL A 116 -3.99 -1.43 -9.15
CA VAL A 116 -5.05 -1.41 -8.12
C VAL A 116 -6.43 -1.37 -8.77
N ILE A 117 -6.63 -0.55 -9.79
CA ILE A 117 -7.90 -0.48 -10.53
C ILE A 117 -8.21 -1.82 -11.19
N ALA A 118 -7.25 -2.38 -11.93
CA ALA A 118 -7.44 -3.61 -12.70
C ALA A 118 -7.79 -4.81 -11.79
N VAL A 119 -7.04 -4.99 -10.69
CA VAL A 119 -7.34 -6.03 -9.69
C VAL A 119 -8.69 -5.78 -9.04
N THR A 120 -9.00 -4.54 -8.65
CA THR A 120 -10.28 -4.19 -8.05
C THR A 120 -11.44 -4.54 -8.99
N GLN A 121 -11.37 -4.16 -10.25
CA GLN A 121 -12.39 -4.48 -11.26
C GLN A 121 -12.57 -5.99 -11.44
N ALA A 122 -11.49 -6.76 -11.43
CA ALA A 122 -11.54 -8.22 -11.55
C ALA A 122 -12.24 -8.88 -10.35
N ILE A 123 -12.07 -8.34 -9.14
CA ILE A 123 -12.58 -8.89 -7.88
C ILE A 123 -13.99 -8.37 -7.52
N LEU A 124 -14.39 -7.19 -8.00
CA LEU A 124 -15.67 -6.58 -7.68
C LEU A 124 -16.89 -7.49 -7.89
N PRO A 125 -17.00 -8.30 -8.97
CA PRO A 125 -18.14 -9.21 -9.12
C PRO A 125 -18.30 -10.18 -7.96
N PHE A 126 -17.20 -10.70 -7.41
CA PHE A 126 -17.19 -11.61 -6.27
C PHE A 126 -17.59 -10.91 -4.97
N LEU A 127 -17.06 -9.71 -4.72
CA LEU A 127 -17.44 -8.90 -3.55
C LEU A 127 -18.92 -8.54 -3.58
N ARG A 128 -19.45 -8.18 -4.75
CA ARG A 128 -20.85 -7.81 -4.94
C ARG A 128 -21.79 -9.00 -4.76
N ALA A 129 -21.40 -10.20 -5.22
CA ALA A 129 -22.17 -11.41 -5.04
C ALA A 129 -22.39 -11.77 -3.54
N ASN A 130 -21.45 -11.40 -2.69
CA ASN A 130 -21.54 -11.61 -1.25
C ASN A 130 -22.38 -10.55 -0.50
N GLY A 131 -22.72 -9.42 -1.13
CA GLY A 131 -23.52 -8.34 -0.54
C GLY A 131 -22.89 -7.64 0.67
N ASN A 132 -21.66 -7.99 1.05
CA ASN A 132 -20.93 -7.40 2.17
C ASN A 132 -19.42 -7.54 1.91
N GLY A 133 -18.88 -6.62 1.13
CA GLY A 133 -17.49 -6.63 0.73
C GLY A 133 -16.68 -5.49 1.34
N ARG A 134 -15.34 -5.65 1.35
CA ARG A 134 -14.42 -4.57 1.72
C ARG A 134 -13.25 -4.49 0.78
N ILE A 135 -12.85 -3.28 0.46
CA ILE A 135 -11.62 -2.95 -0.27
C ILE A 135 -10.77 -2.08 0.65
N ILE A 136 -9.55 -2.52 0.90
CA ILE A 136 -8.56 -1.79 1.72
C ILE A 136 -7.38 -1.46 0.83
N ASN A 137 -7.20 -0.18 0.53
CA ASN A 137 -6.10 0.30 -0.30
C ASN A 137 -4.98 0.82 0.61
N ILE A 138 -3.77 0.27 0.45
CA ILE A 138 -2.59 0.79 1.16
C ILE A 138 -2.07 2.02 0.41
N SER A 139 -2.43 3.18 0.96
CA SER A 139 -1.97 4.49 0.52
C SER A 139 -0.67 4.89 1.24
N SER A 140 -0.53 6.14 1.59
CA SER A 140 0.58 6.73 2.35
C SER A 140 0.19 8.13 2.82
N ILE A 141 0.90 8.67 3.80
CA ILE A 141 0.92 10.12 4.06
C ILE A 141 1.28 10.89 2.77
N SER A 142 2.07 10.28 1.88
CA SER A 142 2.42 10.81 0.56
C SER A 142 1.23 10.93 -0.41
N GLY A 143 0.11 10.27 -0.13
CA GLY A 143 -1.15 10.49 -0.85
C GLY A 143 -1.87 11.79 -0.45
N ARG A 144 -1.41 12.42 0.61
CA ARG A 144 -2.00 13.64 1.16
C ARG A 144 -1.00 14.81 1.22
N MET A 145 0.29 14.55 1.06
CA MET A 145 1.34 15.54 1.20
C MET A 145 2.45 15.30 0.18
N GLY A 146 2.99 16.39 -0.42
CA GLY A 146 4.14 16.33 -1.31
C GLY A 146 5.47 16.25 -0.54
N PHE A 147 6.40 15.49 -1.09
CA PHE A 147 7.77 15.39 -0.61
C PHE A 147 8.73 15.55 -1.78
N PRO A 148 9.82 16.34 -1.64
CA PRO A 148 10.85 16.44 -2.67
C PRO A 148 11.46 15.08 -2.98
N GLY A 149 11.89 14.87 -4.21
CA GLY A 149 12.50 13.61 -4.66
C GLY A 149 11.57 12.41 -4.72
N LEU A 150 10.24 12.61 -4.55
CA LEU A 150 9.22 11.55 -4.56
C LEU A 150 8.03 11.88 -5.47
N SER A 151 8.20 12.75 -6.45
CA SER A 151 7.07 13.26 -7.25
C SER A 151 6.25 12.18 -7.94
N ALA A 152 6.88 11.15 -8.51
CA ALA A 152 6.20 10.02 -9.13
C ALA A 152 5.38 9.20 -8.11
N TYR A 153 5.98 8.87 -6.97
CA TYR A 153 5.31 8.14 -5.89
C TYR A 153 4.16 8.94 -5.28
N VAL A 154 4.42 10.19 -4.91
CA VAL A 154 3.42 11.13 -4.35
C VAL A 154 2.22 11.26 -5.29
N SER A 155 2.46 11.48 -6.57
CA SER A 155 1.39 11.61 -7.57
C SER A 155 0.55 10.33 -7.68
N SER A 156 1.20 9.15 -7.68
CA SER A 156 0.50 7.87 -7.73
C SER A 156 -0.39 7.64 -6.49
N LYS A 157 0.08 8.04 -5.30
CA LYS A 157 -0.71 7.91 -4.07
C LYS A 157 -1.84 8.95 -3.97
N HIS A 158 -1.65 10.18 -4.47
CA HIS A 158 -2.74 11.15 -4.61
C HIS A 158 -3.83 10.67 -5.57
N ALA A 159 -3.44 10.05 -6.70
CA ALA A 159 -4.39 9.43 -7.61
C ALA A 159 -5.19 8.30 -6.92
N LEU A 160 -4.53 7.45 -6.13
CA LEU A 160 -5.18 6.39 -5.36
C LEU A 160 -6.17 6.93 -4.33
N GLU A 161 -5.87 8.06 -3.67
CA GLU A 161 -6.78 8.73 -2.73
C GLU A 161 -8.07 9.16 -3.43
N GLY A 162 -7.96 9.92 -4.54
CA GLY A 162 -9.13 10.38 -5.28
C GLY A 162 -9.96 9.24 -5.88
N TYR A 163 -9.31 8.22 -6.42
CA TYR A 163 -9.96 7.00 -6.90
C TYR A 163 -10.76 6.32 -5.78
N SER A 164 -10.15 6.17 -4.60
CA SER A 164 -10.79 5.47 -3.47
C SER A 164 -11.99 6.24 -2.91
N GLU A 165 -11.96 7.58 -2.93
CA GLU A 165 -13.13 8.40 -2.57
C GLU A 165 -14.31 8.12 -3.51
N SER A 166 -14.08 8.22 -4.81
CA SER A 166 -15.11 7.97 -5.84
C SER A 166 -15.64 6.54 -5.74
N LEU A 167 -14.72 5.55 -5.69
CA LEU A 167 -15.08 4.14 -5.60
C LEU A 167 -15.93 3.82 -4.38
N ARG A 168 -15.66 4.46 -3.22
CA ARG A 168 -16.47 4.27 -2.02
C ARG A 168 -17.92 4.70 -2.21
N LEU A 169 -18.14 5.81 -2.92
CA LEU A 169 -19.49 6.32 -3.21
C LEU A 169 -20.21 5.41 -4.22
N GLU A 170 -19.51 4.97 -5.25
CA GLU A 170 -20.03 4.07 -6.29
C GLU A 170 -20.42 2.70 -5.74
N LEU A 171 -19.67 2.18 -4.78
CA LEU A 171 -19.87 0.83 -4.25
C LEU A 171 -20.80 0.76 -3.02
N LYS A 172 -21.14 1.90 -2.43
CA LYS A 172 -22.03 1.97 -1.26
C LYS A 172 -23.39 1.30 -1.48
N PRO A 173 -24.07 1.45 -2.64
CA PRO A 173 -25.33 0.77 -2.92
C PRO A 173 -25.23 -0.76 -2.93
N PHE A 174 -24.04 -1.32 -3.11
CA PHE A 174 -23.78 -2.76 -3.16
C PHE A 174 -23.30 -3.32 -1.82
N GLY A 175 -23.29 -2.53 -0.73
CA GLY A 175 -22.79 -2.95 0.57
C GLY A 175 -21.28 -3.19 0.62
N ILE A 176 -20.51 -2.60 -0.29
CA ILE A 176 -19.05 -2.71 -0.33
C ILE A 176 -18.43 -1.43 0.23
N ASP A 177 -17.64 -1.58 1.29
CA ASP A 177 -16.92 -0.48 1.91
C ASP A 177 -15.50 -0.36 1.34
N VAL A 178 -15.04 0.88 1.12
CA VAL A 178 -13.67 1.17 0.69
C VAL A 178 -12.97 1.96 1.80
N SER A 179 -11.73 1.56 2.13
CA SER A 179 -10.89 2.24 3.12
C SER A 179 -9.47 2.42 2.61
N LEU A 180 -8.86 3.51 3.04
CA LEU A 180 -7.47 3.86 2.79
C LEU A 180 -6.68 3.75 4.10
N ILE A 181 -5.58 3.03 4.07
CA ILE A 181 -4.57 3.10 5.14
C ILE A 181 -3.53 4.10 4.69
N GLU A 182 -3.24 5.09 5.52
CA GLU A 182 -2.28 6.17 5.23
C GLU A 182 -1.05 6.04 6.16
N PRO A 183 -0.11 5.10 5.90
CA PRO A 183 1.07 4.95 6.74
C PRO A 183 2.01 6.16 6.61
N GLY A 184 2.68 6.48 7.72
CA GLY A 184 3.87 7.30 7.72
C GLY A 184 5.12 6.52 7.31
N SER A 185 6.25 6.79 7.98
CA SER A 185 7.51 6.06 7.75
C SER A 185 7.56 4.79 8.58
N TYR A 186 7.80 3.65 7.93
CA TYR A 186 7.90 2.32 8.53
C TYR A 186 9.11 1.57 7.98
N GLN A 187 9.62 0.64 8.76
CA GLN A 187 10.73 -0.25 8.37
C GLN A 187 10.21 -1.31 7.38
N THR A 188 10.23 -0.98 6.10
CA THR A 188 9.81 -1.88 5.01
C THR A 188 10.73 -1.73 3.81
N ASN A 189 10.72 -2.71 2.91
CA ASN A 189 11.50 -2.68 1.67
C ASN A 189 10.97 -1.70 0.61
N ILE A 190 9.94 -0.89 0.94
CA ILE A 190 9.36 0.08 0.00
C ILE A 190 10.38 1.13 -0.46
N TRP A 191 11.35 1.42 0.40
CA TRP A 191 12.40 2.41 0.16
C TRP A 191 13.65 1.84 -0.54
N ALA A 192 13.67 0.53 -0.86
CA ALA A 192 14.83 -0.11 -1.49
C ALA A 192 15.24 0.56 -2.80
N SER A 193 14.30 1.12 -3.56
CA SER A 193 14.60 1.87 -4.78
C SER A 193 15.11 3.30 -4.50
N VAL A 194 14.81 3.85 -3.34
CA VAL A 194 15.35 5.15 -2.90
C VAL A 194 16.78 4.97 -2.36
N ASP A 195 17.02 3.88 -1.61
CA ASP A 195 18.36 3.52 -1.11
C ASP A 195 19.33 3.13 -2.25
N GLN A 196 18.81 2.76 -3.42
CA GLN A 196 19.57 2.37 -4.62
C GLN A 196 19.58 3.45 -5.71
N MET A 197 19.18 4.69 -5.38
CA MET A 197 19.25 5.79 -6.34
C MET A 197 20.70 6.01 -6.77
N ASP A 198 20.91 5.93 -8.08
CA ASP A 198 22.19 6.29 -8.68
C ASP A 198 22.28 7.83 -8.64
N ILE A 199 23.23 8.33 -7.87
CA ILE A 199 23.40 9.77 -7.69
C ILE A 199 24.38 10.25 -8.76
N ASP A 200 23.89 10.96 -9.77
CA ASP A 200 24.73 11.61 -10.76
C ASP A 200 25.56 12.69 -10.06
N PRO A 201 26.90 12.60 -10.08
CA PRO A 201 27.77 13.61 -9.48
C PRO A 201 27.61 15.01 -10.10
N ASP A 202 27.13 15.07 -11.35
CA ASP A 202 26.92 16.33 -12.08
C ASP A 202 25.46 16.85 -11.93
N SER A 203 24.63 16.17 -11.13
CA SER A 203 23.26 16.59 -10.90
C SER A 203 23.16 17.94 -10.21
N PRO A 204 22.33 18.87 -10.70
CA PRO A 204 22.07 20.14 -10.02
C PRO A 204 21.37 19.93 -8.65
N TYR A 205 20.86 18.74 -8.40
CA TYR A 205 20.20 18.36 -7.15
C TYR A 205 21.10 17.62 -6.15
N LEU A 206 22.37 17.37 -6.48
CA LEU A 206 23.29 16.57 -5.66
C LEU A 206 23.30 16.99 -4.19
N SER A 207 23.56 18.27 -3.92
CA SER A 207 23.61 18.81 -2.55
C SER A 207 22.28 18.75 -1.82
N TYR A 208 21.17 18.80 -2.55
CA TYR A 208 19.83 18.69 -2.02
C TYR A 208 19.50 17.24 -1.67
N MET A 209 19.91 16.30 -2.51
CA MET A 209 19.74 14.86 -2.31
C MET A 209 20.55 14.37 -1.11
N GLU A 210 21.81 14.78 -0.97
CA GLU A 210 22.66 14.43 0.17
C GLU A 210 22.03 14.83 1.52
N ARG A 211 21.40 16.02 1.57
CA ARG A 211 20.70 16.48 2.78
C ARG A 211 19.44 15.68 3.04
N MET A 212 18.67 15.36 2.00
CA MET A 212 17.50 14.50 2.13
C MET A 212 17.87 13.10 2.67
N MET A 213 18.93 12.50 2.14
CA MET A 213 19.42 11.20 2.58
C MET A 213 19.85 11.24 4.06
N LYS A 214 20.54 12.29 4.51
CA LYS A 214 20.87 12.49 5.92
C LYS A 214 19.64 12.61 6.82
N GLU A 215 18.61 13.34 6.38
CA GLU A 215 17.33 13.43 7.12
C GLU A 215 16.62 12.07 7.19
N ILE A 216 16.62 11.31 6.10
CA ILE A 216 16.04 9.97 6.05
C ILE A 216 16.82 9.01 6.98
N GLU A 217 18.14 9.02 6.92
CA GLU A 217 18.99 8.20 7.79
C GLU A 217 18.82 8.54 9.26
N GLY A 218 18.85 9.83 9.61
CA GLY A 218 18.61 10.30 10.97
C GLY A 218 17.19 9.99 11.48
N GLY A 219 16.24 9.79 10.57
CA GLY A 219 14.86 9.40 10.87
C GLY A 219 14.63 7.90 11.00
N LYS A 220 15.56 7.03 10.59
CA LYS A 220 15.37 5.56 10.55
C LYS A 220 15.03 4.96 11.92
N GLU A 221 15.59 5.49 13.01
CA GLU A 221 15.28 5.05 14.38
C GLU A 221 13.86 5.40 14.84
N ALA A 222 13.23 6.38 14.17
CA ALA A 222 11.86 6.80 14.46
C ALA A 222 10.81 6.09 13.59
N HIS A 223 11.24 5.19 12.71
CA HIS A 223 10.32 4.41 11.88
C HIS A 223 9.44 3.51 12.74
N GLY A 224 8.14 3.47 12.42
CA GLY A 224 7.19 2.60 13.10
C GLY A 224 7.44 1.11 12.82
N ASP A 225 6.92 0.27 13.71
CA ASP A 225 6.87 -1.18 13.48
C ASP A 225 5.78 -1.48 12.44
N PRO A 226 6.11 -2.10 11.29
CA PRO A 226 5.14 -2.39 10.23
C PRO A 226 3.98 -3.29 10.67
N ILE A 227 4.12 -4.00 11.79
CA ILE A 227 3.05 -4.80 12.39
C ILE A 227 1.81 -3.96 12.78
N GLU A 228 2.00 -2.66 13.09
CA GLU A 228 0.89 -1.76 13.40
C GLU A 228 -0.08 -1.63 12.23
N VAL A 229 0.45 -1.51 11.01
CA VAL A 229 -0.35 -1.44 9.78
C VAL A 229 -1.10 -2.74 9.56
N ALA A 230 -0.43 -3.88 9.71
CA ALA A 230 -1.06 -5.20 9.54
C ALA A 230 -2.18 -5.44 10.57
N LYS A 231 -1.96 -5.11 11.84
CA LYS A 231 -2.98 -5.17 12.89
C LYS A 231 -4.17 -4.26 12.59
N LEU A 232 -3.92 -3.07 12.05
CA LEU A 232 -4.99 -2.15 11.66
C LEU A 232 -5.81 -2.71 10.49
N VAL A 233 -5.18 -3.27 9.46
CA VAL A 233 -5.86 -3.96 8.35
C VAL A 233 -6.72 -5.11 8.89
N ALA A 234 -6.16 -5.96 9.75
CA ALA A 234 -6.88 -7.09 10.35
C ALA A 234 -8.05 -6.63 11.24
N LYS A 235 -7.91 -5.50 11.97
CA LYS A 235 -8.99 -4.88 12.74
C LYS A 235 -10.13 -4.40 11.83
N ILE A 236 -9.81 -3.65 10.78
CA ILE A 236 -10.80 -3.14 9.80
C ILE A 236 -11.51 -4.31 9.12
N THR A 237 -10.78 -5.36 8.74
CA THR A 237 -11.33 -6.57 8.13
C THR A 237 -12.34 -7.27 9.05
N SER A 238 -12.08 -7.30 10.35
CA SER A 238 -12.89 -8.05 11.34
C SER A 238 -14.07 -7.26 11.91
N GLN A 239 -14.05 -5.93 11.86
CA GLN A 239 -15.09 -5.11 12.51
C GLN A 239 -16.45 -5.26 11.83
N GLN A 240 -17.54 -5.22 12.62
CA GLN A 240 -18.91 -5.30 12.09
C GLN A 240 -19.41 -3.95 11.56
N LYS A 241 -18.97 -2.85 12.16
CA LYS A 241 -19.36 -1.50 11.74
C LYS A 241 -18.71 -1.12 10.41
N THR A 242 -19.42 -0.30 9.63
CA THR A 242 -18.84 0.36 8.44
C THR A 242 -17.53 1.05 8.83
N PRO A 243 -16.43 0.74 8.15
CA PRO A 243 -15.15 1.38 8.41
C PRO A 243 -15.14 2.85 7.94
N ASP A 244 -14.28 3.66 8.52
CA ASP A 244 -13.98 4.98 8.00
C ASP A 244 -13.31 4.90 6.63
N LEU A 245 -13.34 6.00 5.88
CA LEU A 245 -12.63 6.06 4.60
C LEU A 245 -11.11 6.06 4.81
N ARG A 246 -10.60 6.80 5.80
CA ARG A 246 -9.16 7.02 6.01
C ARG A 246 -8.69 6.63 7.39
N TYR A 247 -7.54 5.98 7.41
CA TYR A 247 -6.84 5.54 8.61
C TYR A 247 -5.39 6.00 8.58
N PRO A 248 -5.10 7.25 8.97
CA PRO A 248 -3.72 7.70 9.18
C PRO A 248 -3.08 6.90 10.32
N VAL A 249 -1.89 6.31 10.07
CA VAL A 249 -1.21 5.44 11.01
C VAL A 249 0.29 5.72 11.05
N GLY A 250 0.87 5.69 12.23
CA GLY A 250 2.27 6.01 12.52
C GLY A 250 2.43 7.27 13.36
N LYS A 251 3.63 7.40 13.94
CA LYS A 251 3.97 8.50 14.85
C LYS A 251 3.84 9.85 14.15
N GLY A 252 3.02 10.74 14.68
CA GLY A 252 2.85 12.10 14.18
C GLY A 252 2.02 12.26 12.90
N VAL A 253 1.61 11.18 12.22
CA VAL A 253 0.90 11.26 10.92
C VAL A 253 -0.40 12.03 11.03
N LYS A 254 -1.24 11.72 12.01
CA LYS A 254 -2.53 12.41 12.23
C LYS A 254 -2.33 13.91 12.48
N GLN A 255 -1.36 14.25 13.33
CA GLN A 255 -1.03 15.64 13.66
C GLN A 255 -0.53 16.39 12.43
N THR A 256 0.37 15.79 11.65
CA THR A 256 0.89 16.39 10.42
C THR A 256 -0.20 16.66 9.40
N LEU A 257 -1.09 15.69 9.15
CA LEU A 257 -2.20 15.86 8.22
C LEU A 257 -3.23 16.90 8.71
N PHE A 258 -3.50 16.93 10.01
CA PHE A 258 -4.37 17.95 10.62
C PHE A 258 -3.75 19.35 10.47
N LEU A 259 -2.49 19.53 10.83
CA LEU A 259 -1.79 20.80 10.65
C LEU A 259 -1.77 21.24 9.19
N LYS A 260 -1.48 20.31 8.26
CA LYS A 260 -1.53 20.59 6.82
C LYS A 260 -2.89 21.12 6.38
N SER A 261 -4.00 20.61 6.92
CA SER A 261 -5.34 21.07 6.54
C SER A 261 -5.66 22.49 7.01
N LEU A 262 -4.96 23.00 8.00
CA LEU A 262 -5.17 24.34 8.58
C LEU A 262 -4.18 25.38 8.08
N MET A 263 -3.00 24.96 7.62
CA MET A 263 -1.92 25.88 7.30
C MET A 263 -1.91 26.25 5.80
N PRO A 264 -1.66 27.54 5.46
CA PRO A 264 -1.42 27.94 4.07
C PRO A 264 -0.19 27.24 3.49
N TRP A 265 -0.23 26.96 2.19
CA TRP A 265 0.88 26.28 1.49
C TRP A 265 2.25 26.93 1.73
N LYS A 266 2.35 28.27 1.68
CA LYS A 266 3.60 29.02 1.93
C LYS A 266 4.24 28.66 3.28
N PHE A 267 3.44 28.40 4.31
CA PHE A 267 3.96 28.00 5.61
C PHE A 267 4.52 26.57 5.56
N ILE A 268 3.78 25.64 4.98
CA ILE A 268 4.20 24.22 4.82
C ILE A 268 5.50 24.17 4.01
N GLU A 269 5.54 24.87 2.88
CA GLU A 269 6.72 25.00 2.02
C GLU A 269 7.94 25.52 2.80
N SER A 270 7.77 26.59 3.58
CA SER A 270 8.85 27.16 4.38
C SER A 270 9.40 26.18 5.41
N VAL A 271 8.55 25.38 6.04
CA VAL A 271 8.97 24.36 7.01
C VAL A 271 9.77 23.24 6.33
N ILE A 272 9.30 22.75 5.18
CA ILE A 272 9.99 21.70 4.42
C ILE A 272 11.35 22.21 3.93
N LEU A 273 11.37 23.40 3.29
CA LEU A 273 12.61 23.97 2.75
C LEU A 273 13.62 24.35 3.84
N LYS A 274 13.16 24.77 5.03
CA LYS A 274 14.05 25.07 6.15
C LYS A 274 14.82 23.82 6.60
N LYS A 275 14.16 22.67 6.68
CA LYS A 275 14.81 21.40 7.02
C LYS A 275 15.88 20.98 6.01
N LEU A 276 15.69 21.37 4.74
CA LEU A 276 16.59 21.03 3.64
C LEU A 276 17.67 22.09 3.39
N ARG A 277 17.62 23.24 4.07
CA ARG A 277 18.65 24.29 3.98
C ARG A 277 19.68 24.22 5.13
N GLN A 278 19.39 23.50 6.18
CA GLN A 278 20.31 23.25 7.31
C GLN A 278 21.17 22.00 7.03
#